data_ba360cec82c6187f7ecc3e3dc660aada
#
_entry.id   ba360cec82c6187f7ecc3e3dc660aada
#
_cell.length_a   1.000
_cell.length_b   1.000
_cell.length_c   1.000
_cell.angle_alpha   90.00
_cell.angle_beta   90.00
_cell.angle_gamma   90.00
#
_symmetry.space_group_name_H-M   'P 1'
#
loop_
_entity.id
_entity.type
_entity.pdbx_description
1 polymer ?
#
loop_
_entity_poly.entity_id
_entity_poly.type
_entity_poly.pdbx_seq_one_letter_code
_entity_poly.pdbx_strand_id
1 'polypeptide(L)'
;METIQPAADKGLTESGMVELWLNRQRSPLTRSVYRRDIARLLDWSDKTLAETTALDLERFAEALAGSGLAPVSQGRTLAAIRSFFRFAERIGYCRNSAVGLELPRTDAALSERIIPQEDVQRMIALEPEGRNRVLLAVLYAAGLRVSEVCGLRWRNLEVRGDAGQILIHGKGGRRRAVLLPPYVWGQLTPLRATAAPEAPVFASRTGKPLERSRIARIVKDASQRAGIAANVSTHWLRHAHASHALDRGAPIHLVQATLGHGSVATTSRYLHARPGDSSARFLADSLPFAVAK
;
A
#
# COMPACT_ATOMS: atom_id res chain seq x y z
N MET A 1 -11.62 -17.58 -42.85
CA MET A 1 -10.97 -16.60 -41.92
C MET A 1 -11.62 -15.24 -42.17
N GLU A 2 -12.70 -14.96 -41.47
CA GLU A 2 -13.35 -13.65 -41.58
C GLU A 2 -12.45 -12.58 -40.93
N THR A 3 -12.07 -11.61 -41.77
CA THR A 3 -11.35 -10.41 -41.36
C THR A 3 -12.34 -9.56 -40.59
N ILE A 4 -12.30 -9.63 -39.26
CA ILE A 4 -13.04 -8.68 -38.41
C ILE A 4 -12.40 -7.30 -38.64
N GLN A 5 -13.02 -6.53 -39.52
CA GLN A 5 -12.73 -5.11 -39.63
C GLN A 5 -13.01 -4.46 -38.24
N PRO A 6 -12.10 -3.63 -37.70
CA PRO A 6 -12.41 -2.87 -36.50
C PRO A 6 -13.59 -1.99 -36.82
N ALA A 7 -14.66 -2.12 -36.04
CA ALA A 7 -15.76 -1.18 -36.08
C ALA A 7 -15.22 0.16 -35.58
N ALA A 8 -14.72 0.97 -36.51
CA ALA A 8 -14.50 2.39 -36.33
C ALA A 8 -15.89 3.02 -36.16
N ASP A 9 -16.51 2.82 -35.00
CA ASP A 9 -17.77 3.44 -34.66
C ASP A 9 -17.54 4.80 -34.04
N LYS A 10 -17.84 5.79 -34.93
CA LYS A 10 -18.58 6.99 -34.55
C LYS A 10 -17.95 7.89 -33.47
N GLY A 11 -16.94 8.65 -33.87
CA GLY A 11 -16.72 9.97 -33.25
C GLY A 11 -15.96 9.98 -31.91
N LEU A 12 -15.52 8.84 -31.40
CA LEU A 12 -14.69 8.83 -30.20
C LEU A 12 -13.23 9.02 -30.60
N THR A 13 -12.68 10.17 -30.24
CA THR A 13 -11.24 10.42 -30.40
C THR A 13 -10.42 9.52 -29.47
N GLU A 14 -9.15 9.31 -29.77
CA GLU A 14 -8.22 8.59 -28.91
C GLU A 14 -8.23 9.14 -27.48
N SER A 15 -8.20 10.46 -27.35
CA SER A 15 -8.30 11.13 -26.03
C SER A 15 -9.62 10.80 -25.32
N GLY A 16 -10.74 10.76 -26.04
CA GLY A 16 -12.04 10.37 -25.49
C GLY A 16 -12.05 8.93 -24.99
N MET A 17 -11.37 8.02 -25.71
CA MET A 17 -11.20 6.62 -25.31
C MET A 17 -10.38 6.48 -24.01
N VAL A 18 -9.28 7.21 -23.90
CA VAL A 18 -8.46 7.25 -22.70
C VAL A 18 -9.26 7.78 -21.51
N GLU A 19 -10.02 8.87 -21.69
CA GLU A 19 -10.87 9.43 -20.62
C GLU A 19 -11.97 8.47 -20.20
N LEU A 20 -12.60 7.76 -21.14
CA LEU A 20 -13.61 6.74 -20.83
C LEU A 20 -13.02 5.61 -19.96
N TRP A 21 -11.81 5.12 -20.29
CA TRP A 21 -11.11 4.14 -19.50
C TRP A 21 -10.70 4.66 -18.12
N LEU A 22 -10.18 5.89 -18.04
CA LEU A 22 -9.79 6.53 -16.78
C LEU A 22 -10.97 6.70 -15.84
N ASN A 23 -12.15 7.06 -16.36
CA ASN A 23 -13.37 7.25 -15.56
C ASN A 23 -13.88 5.97 -14.90
N ARG A 24 -13.48 4.81 -15.38
CA ARG A 24 -13.75 3.52 -14.70
C ARG A 24 -12.89 3.31 -13.45
N GLN A 25 -11.81 4.05 -13.31
CA GLN A 25 -10.96 3.95 -12.12
C GLN A 25 -11.64 4.62 -10.93
N ARG A 26 -11.91 3.86 -9.86
CA ARG A 26 -12.64 4.37 -8.67
C ARG A 26 -11.87 5.44 -7.89
N SER A 27 -10.54 5.43 -7.99
CA SER A 27 -9.67 6.34 -7.22
C SER A 27 -9.17 7.49 -8.09
N PRO A 28 -9.36 8.76 -7.70
CA PRO A 28 -8.80 9.91 -8.40
C PRO A 28 -7.27 9.81 -8.55
N LEU A 29 -6.59 9.28 -7.52
CA LEU A 29 -5.14 9.06 -7.58
C LEU A 29 -4.77 8.03 -8.65
N THR A 30 -5.52 6.94 -8.75
CA THR A 30 -5.30 5.92 -9.80
C THR A 30 -5.51 6.54 -11.19
N ARG A 31 -6.55 7.37 -11.37
CA ARG A 31 -6.79 8.08 -12.64
C ARG A 31 -5.60 8.97 -13.02
N SER A 32 -5.12 9.79 -12.09
CA SER A 32 -3.97 10.68 -12.31
C SER A 32 -2.70 9.91 -12.67
N VAL A 33 -2.44 8.80 -11.98
CA VAL A 33 -1.27 7.96 -12.24
C VAL A 33 -1.40 7.27 -13.60
N TYR A 34 -2.55 6.67 -13.89
CA TYR A 34 -2.80 5.96 -15.16
C TYR A 34 -2.81 6.90 -16.36
N ARG A 35 -3.30 8.13 -16.19
CA ARG A 35 -3.19 9.17 -17.24
C ARG A 35 -1.73 9.44 -17.60
N ARG A 36 -0.86 9.58 -16.62
CA ARG A 36 0.57 9.76 -16.84
C ARG A 36 1.24 8.54 -17.45
N ASP A 37 0.79 7.35 -17.07
CA ASP A 37 1.37 6.12 -17.56
C ASP A 37 1.00 5.86 -19.04
N ILE A 38 -0.25 6.17 -19.47
CA ILE A 38 -0.65 6.05 -20.87
C ILE A 38 -0.06 7.18 -21.73
N ALA A 39 0.08 8.39 -21.16
CA ALA A 39 0.73 9.51 -21.85
C ALA A 39 2.18 9.16 -22.23
N ARG A 40 2.93 8.44 -21.39
CA ARG A 40 4.27 7.98 -21.73
C ARG A 40 4.34 7.10 -22.98
N LEU A 41 3.32 6.25 -23.20
CA LEU A 41 3.25 5.44 -24.42
C LEU A 41 2.94 6.32 -25.63
N LEU A 42 2.01 7.26 -25.49
CA LEU A 42 1.65 8.21 -26.56
C LEU A 42 2.79 9.15 -26.92
N ASP A 43 3.54 9.63 -25.93
CA ASP A 43 4.71 10.50 -26.14
C ASP A 43 5.89 9.75 -26.79
N TRP A 44 5.99 8.44 -26.58
CA TRP A 44 7.03 7.59 -27.13
C TRP A 44 6.74 7.13 -28.56
N SER A 45 5.47 6.94 -28.90
CA SER A 45 5.02 6.34 -30.16
C SER A 45 4.42 7.38 -31.10
N ASP A 46 4.78 7.35 -32.38
CA ASP A 46 4.13 8.13 -33.43
C ASP A 46 2.80 7.52 -33.90
N LYS A 47 2.42 6.35 -33.34
CA LYS A 47 1.19 5.62 -33.67
C LYS A 47 0.07 5.94 -32.70
N THR A 48 -1.15 5.84 -33.17
CA THR A 48 -2.32 5.83 -32.29
C THR A 48 -2.38 4.55 -31.45
N LEU A 49 -3.11 4.58 -30.34
CA LEU A 49 -3.31 3.37 -29.52
C LEU A 49 -3.99 2.24 -30.29
N ALA A 50 -4.84 2.56 -31.28
CA ALA A 50 -5.50 1.57 -32.11
C ALA A 50 -4.55 0.87 -33.10
N GLU A 51 -3.51 1.55 -33.55
CA GLU A 51 -2.48 1.06 -34.46
C GLU A 51 -1.31 0.38 -33.74
N THR A 52 -1.22 0.55 -32.41
CA THR A 52 -0.15 -0.01 -31.60
C THR A 52 -0.17 -1.52 -31.63
N THR A 53 0.92 -2.14 -32.08
CA THR A 53 1.09 -3.60 -32.16
C THR A 53 1.74 -4.17 -30.89
N ALA A 54 1.72 -5.49 -30.76
CA ALA A 54 2.44 -6.18 -29.68
C ALA A 54 3.95 -5.89 -29.73
N LEU A 55 4.55 -5.85 -30.94
CA LEU A 55 5.95 -5.51 -31.12
C LEU A 55 6.27 -4.08 -30.67
N ASP A 56 5.38 -3.12 -30.91
CA ASP A 56 5.57 -1.74 -30.43
C ASP A 56 5.56 -1.71 -28.90
N LEU A 57 4.69 -2.48 -28.25
CA LEU A 57 4.65 -2.57 -26.79
C LEU A 57 5.87 -3.24 -26.18
N GLU A 58 6.44 -4.26 -26.82
CA GLU A 58 7.72 -4.85 -26.38
C GLU A 58 8.87 -3.83 -26.49
N ARG A 59 8.96 -3.12 -27.62
CA ARG A 59 9.95 -2.05 -27.80
C ARG A 59 9.77 -0.91 -26.78
N PHE A 60 8.54 -0.56 -26.49
CA PHE A 60 8.25 0.41 -25.44
C PHE A 60 8.69 -0.08 -24.06
N ALA A 61 8.48 -1.36 -23.74
CA ALA A 61 8.92 -1.95 -22.48
C ALA A 61 10.45 -1.92 -22.35
N GLU A 62 11.20 -2.20 -23.42
CA GLU A 62 12.64 -2.08 -23.48
C GLU A 62 13.11 -0.62 -23.29
N ALA A 63 12.49 0.32 -24.00
CA ALA A 63 12.78 1.75 -23.84
C ALA A 63 12.48 2.24 -22.42
N LEU A 64 11.40 1.76 -21.84
CA LEU A 64 11.01 2.09 -20.46
C LEU A 64 12.03 1.54 -19.44
N ALA A 65 12.59 0.35 -19.68
CA ALA A 65 13.65 -0.22 -18.86
C ALA A 65 14.94 0.62 -18.90
N GLY A 66 15.28 1.19 -20.07
CA GLY A 66 16.42 2.09 -20.24
C GLY A 66 16.21 3.53 -19.75
N SER A 67 14.99 3.92 -19.39
CA SER A 67 14.64 5.33 -19.07
C SER A 67 15.09 5.83 -17.70
N GLY A 68 15.72 5.00 -16.86
CA GLY A 68 16.07 5.32 -15.48
C GLY A 68 14.87 5.32 -14.52
N LEU A 69 13.66 4.97 -14.97
CA LEU A 69 12.49 4.82 -14.12
C LEU A 69 12.64 3.60 -13.19
N ALA A 70 12.29 3.75 -11.93
CA ALA A 70 12.36 2.63 -10.97
C ALA A 70 11.53 1.41 -11.45
N PRO A 71 12.01 0.15 -11.27
CA PRO A 71 11.34 -1.06 -11.77
C PRO A 71 9.87 -1.19 -11.35
N VAL A 72 9.53 -0.79 -10.12
CA VAL A 72 8.14 -0.74 -9.64
C VAL A 72 7.27 0.23 -10.45
N SER A 73 7.84 1.34 -10.89
CA SER A 73 7.14 2.34 -11.70
C SER A 73 7.01 1.86 -13.15
N GLN A 74 8.01 1.18 -13.68
CA GLN A 74 7.94 0.52 -14.99
C GLN A 74 6.81 -0.53 -15.01
N GLY A 75 6.80 -1.45 -14.02
CA GLY A 75 5.75 -2.47 -13.88
C GLY A 75 4.35 -1.88 -13.74
N ARG A 76 4.21 -0.75 -13.02
CA ARG A 76 2.92 -0.05 -12.94
C ARG A 76 2.50 0.53 -14.30
N THR A 77 3.43 1.15 -15.03
CA THR A 77 3.14 1.71 -16.36
C THR A 77 2.66 0.61 -17.32
N LEU A 78 3.38 -0.49 -17.40
CA LEU A 78 2.98 -1.63 -18.25
C LEU A 78 1.66 -2.27 -17.79
N ALA A 79 1.39 -2.33 -16.49
CA ALA A 79 0.11 -2.79 -15.97
C ALA A 79 -1.06 -1.85 -16.34
N ALA A 80 -0.83 -0.53 -16.37
CA ALA A 80 -1.81 0.45 -16.83
C ALA A 80 -2.12 0.25 -18.33
N ILE A 81 -1.10 0.06 -19.16
CA ILE A 81 -1.23 -0.22 -20.60
C ILE A 81 -2.01 -1.53 -20.83
N ARG A 82 -1.66 -2.62 -20.16
CA ARG A 82 -2.43 -3.88 -20.22
C ARG A 82 -3.90 -3.68 -19.82
N SER A 83 -4.15 -2.86 -18.81
CA SER A 83 -5.52 -2.53 -18.38
C SER A 83 -6.28 -1.74 -19.43
N PHE A 84 -5.61 -0.80 -20.12
CA PHE A 84 -6.21 -0.03 -21.21
C PHE A 84 -6.58 -0.93 -22.40
N PHE A 85 -5.62 -1.70 -22.93
CA PHE A 85 -5.87 -2.53 -24.10
C PHE A 85 -6.93 -3.62 -23.85
N ARG A 86 -6.97 -4.21 -22.65
CA ARG A 86 -8.06 -5.12 -22.26
C ARG A 86 -9.42 -4.43 -22.24
N PHE A 87 -9.45 -3.18 -21.82
CA PHE A 87 -10.68 -2.39 -21.83
C PHE A 87 -11.08 -2.04 -23.26
N ALA A 88 -10.16 -1.56 -24.09
CA ALA A 88 -10.37 -1.18 -25.47
C ALA A 88 -10.90 -2.33 -26.32
N GLU A 89 -10.32 -3.54 -26.17
CA GLU A 89 -10.80 -4.76 -26.84
C GLU A 89 -12.24 -5.09 -26.43
N ARG A 90 -12.54 -5.06 -25.13
CA ARG A 90 -13.87 -5.42 -24.63
C ARG A 90 -15.00 -4.54 -25.18
N ILE A 91 -14.70 -3.30 -25.53
CA ILE A 91 -15.68 -2.36 -26.11
C ILE A 91 -15.57 -2.24 -27.64
N GLY A 92 -14.71 -3.06 -28.29
CA GLY A 92 -14.58 -3.10 -29.74
C GLY A 92 -13.79 -1.94 -30.34
N TYR A 93 -13.00 -1.19 -29.56
CA TYR A 93 -12.20 -0.07 -30.07
C TYR A 93 -10.97 -0.54 -30.86
N CYS A 94 -10.19 -1.47 -30.32
CA CYS A 94 -9.03 -2.07 -30.97
C CYS A 94 -8.75 -3.47 -30.43
N ARG A 95 -7.85 -4.21 -31.10
CA ARG A 95 -7.36 -5.49 -30.61
C ARG A 95 -6.49 -5.29 -29.36
N ASN A 96 -6.46 -6.28 -28.48
CA ASN A 96 -5.61 -6.26 -27.30
C ASN A 96 -4.16 -6.63 -27.65
N SER A 97 -3.40 -5.66 -28.07
CA SER A 97 -1.97 -5.82 -28.38
C SER A 97 -1.09 -6.11 -27.14
N ALA A 98 -1.64 -5.96 -25.92
CA ALA A 98 -0.90 -6.16 -24.68
C ALA A 98 -1.10 -7.55 -24.04
N VAL A 99 -1.62 -8.56 -24.77
CA VAL A 99 -1.90 -9.90 -24.23
C VAL A 99 -0.63 -10.56 -23.67
N GLY A 100 0.47 -10.54 -24.42
CA GLY A 100 1.76 -11.15 -24.05
C GLY A 100 2.71 -10.23 -23.28
N LEU A 101 2.38 -8.96 -23.11
CA LEU A 101 3.27 -7.99 -22.50
C LEU A 101 3.65 -8.39 -21.06
N GLU A 102 4.92 -8.71 -20.83
CA GLU A 102 5.40 -9.13 -19.51
C GLU A 102 5.62 -7.93 -18.59
N LEU A 103 5.30 -8.12 -17.32
CA LEU A 103 5.61 -7.12 -16.29
C LEU A 103 6.98 -7.45 -15.67
N PRO A 104 7.85 -6.45 -15.47
CA PRO A 104 9.13 -6.69 -14.82
C PRO A 104 8.92 -7.33 -13.45
N ARG A 105 9.67 -8.38 -13.16
CA ARG A 105 9.69 -9.00 -11.84
C ARG A 105 10.30 -7.99 -10.86
N THR A 106 9.51 -7.51 -9.97
CA THR A 106 9.97 -6.64 -8.88
C THR A 106 10.24 -7.50 -7.66
N ASP A 107 11.39 -8.13 -7.62
CA ASP A 107 11.93 -8.74 -6.41
C ASP A 107 12.46 -7.62 -5.48
N ALA A 108 11.62 -6.64 -5.21
CA ALA A 108 11.92 -5.71 -4.14
C ALA A 108 11.86 -6.55 -2.84
N ALA A 109 13.04 -6.96 -2.38
CA ALA A 109 13.17 -7.76 -1.17
C ALA A 109 12.41 -7.05 -0.05
N LEU A 110 11.25 -7.61 0.30
CA LEU A 110 10.41 -7.07 1.37
C LEU A 110 11.20 -7.04 2.69
N SER A 111 12.14 -7.99 2.84
CA SER A 111 13.09 -8.09 3.94
C SER A 111 13.93 -6.81 4.12
N GLU A 112 14.35 -6.16 3.05
CA GLU A 112 15.13 -4.91 3.11
C GLU A 112 14.32 -3.71 3.64
N ARG A 113 12.99 -3.82 3.66
CA ARG A 113 12.06 -2.77 4.12
C ARG A 113 11.46 -3.05 5.49
N ILE A 114 11.90 -4.11 6.15
CA ILE A 114 11.48 -4.42 7.51
C ILE A 114 12.51 -3.82 8.45
N ILE A 115 12.12 -2.74 9.12
CA ILE A 115 12.96 -2.07 10.12
C ILE A 115 13.05 -2.99 11.35
N PRO A 116 14.23 -3.26 11.91
CA PRO A 116 14.37 -3.98 13.17
C PRO A 116 13.52 -3.37 14.29
N GLN A 117 13.04 -4.19 15.20
CA GLN A 117 12.15 -3.71 16.26
C GLN A 117 12.82 -2.67 17.15
N GLU A 118 14.09 -2.87 17.47
CA GLU A 118 14.87 -1.94 18.28
C GLU A 118 14.99 -0.57 17.61
N ASP A 119 15.11 -0.54 16.28
CA ASP A 119 15.16 0.68 15.49
C ASP A 119 13.82 1.43 15.53
N VAL A 120 12.70 0.70 15.42
CA VAL A 120 11.37 1.32 15.59
C VAL A 120 11.21 1.90 16.99
N GLN A 121 11.63 1.17 18.01
CA GLN A 121 11.58 1.63 19.40
C GLN A 121 12.44 2.88 19.59
N ARG A 122 13.66 2.91 19.02
CA ARG A 122 14.57 4.06 19.06
C ARG A 122 14.00 5.26 18.33
N MET A 123 13.35 5.06 17.16
CA MET A 123 12.64 6.15 16.46
C MET A 123 11.57 6.80 17.33
N ILE A 124 10.80 5.99 18.06
CA ILE A 124 9.73 6.48 18.95
C ILE A 124 10.33 7.17 20.17
N ALA A 125 11.32 6.55 20.80
CA ALA A 125 11.94 7.05 22.05
C ALA A 125 12.64 8.40 21.85
N LEU A 126 13.33 8.57 20.72
CA LEU A 126 14.10 9.79 20.40
C LEU A 126 13.24 10.91 19.76
N GLU A 127 11.94 10.70 19.58
CA GLU A 127 11.07 11.77 19.06
C GLU A 127 10.73 12.76 20.17
N PRO A 128 11.16 14.04 20.06
CA PRO A 128 11.00 15.01 21.13
C PRO A 128 9.56 15.50 21.29
N GLU A 129 8.80 15.60 20.18
CA GLU A 129 7.44 16.12 20.22
C GLU A 129 6.43 15.01 20.58
N GLY A 130 5.72 15.18 21.72
CA GLY A 130 4.80 14.17 22.26
C GLY A 130 3.75 13.70 21.24
N ARG A 131 3.11 14.62 20.49
CA ARG A 131 2.17 14.28 19.42
C ARG A 131 2.81 13.39 18.36
N ASN A 132 4.01 13.71 17.89
CA ASN A 132 4.69 12.97 16.86
C ASN A 132 5.15 11.59 17.38
N ARG A 133 5.54 11.51 18.65
CA ARG A 133 5.88 10.24 19.31
C ARG A 133 4.68 9.29 19.33
N VAL A 134 3.51 9.79 19.70
CA VAL A 134 2.26 9.03 19.68
C VAL A 134 1.88 8.66 18.23
N LEU A 135 2.06 9.56 17.27
CA LEU A 135 1.84 9.29 15.84
C LEU A 135 2.68 8.10 15.34
N LEU A 136 3.98 8.07 15.66
CA LEU A 136 4.88 6.97 15.30
C LEU A 136 4.44 5.67 15.96
N ALA A 137 4.09 5.71 17.25
CA ALA A 137 3.60 4.56 17.99
C ALA A 137 2.30 4.00 17.39
N VAL A 138 1.34 4.86 17.02
CA VAL A 138 0.08 4.44 16.37
C VAL A 138 0.31 3.88 14.98
N LEU A 139 1.18 4.51 14.16
CA LEU A 139 1.54 3.99 12.84
C LEU A 139 2.10 2.57 12.93
N TYR A 140 2.96 2.32 13.90
CA TYR A 140 3.55 1.00 14.11
C TYR A 140 2.57 0.02 14.77
N ALA A 141 1.98 0.37 15.91
CA ALA A 141 1.16 -0.56 16.70
C ALA A 141 -0.15 -0.95 16.00
N ALA A 142 -0.74 -0.05 15.21
CA ALA A 142 -1.96 -0.32 14.48
C ALA A 142 -1.74 -0.65 12.98
N GLY A 143 -0.52 -0.53 12.48
CA GLY A 143 -0.18 -0.81 11.08
C GLY A 143 -0.98 0.03 10.09
N LEU A 144 -1.35 1.28 10.43
CA LEU A 144 -2.21 2.12 9.61
C LEU A 144 -1.51 2.60 8.35
N ARG A 145 -2.32 2.79 7.28
CA ARG A 145 -1.85 3.54 6.10
C ARG A 145 -1.78 5.02 6.43
N VAL A 146 -0.83 5.74 5.83
CA VAL A 146 -0.71 7.18 6.04
C VAL A 146 -2.01 7.94 5.76
N SER A 147 -2.77 7.53 4.74
CA SER A 147 -4.06 8.13 4.41
C SER A 147 -5.14 7.88 5.48
N GLU A 148 -5.08 6.76 6.18
CA GLU A 148 -5.99 6.43 7.28
C GLU A 148 -5.69 7.33 8.48
N VAL A 149 -4.40 7.54 8.77
CA VAL A 149 -3.97 8.45 9.85
C VAL A 149 -4.34 9.90 9.55
N CYS A 150 -4.15 10.39 8.31
CA CYS A 150 -4.59 11.73 7.92
C CYS A 150 -6.10 11.95 8.10
N GLY A 151 -6.89 10.90 7.85
CA GLY A 151 -8.34 10.94 7.97
C GLY A 151 -8.88 10.67 9.38
N LEU A 152 -8.02 10.32 10.35
CA LEU A 152 -8.45 9.89 11.67
C LEU A 152 -9.04 11.04 12.48
N ARG A 153 -10.24 10.82 13.03
CA ARG A 153 -10.98 11.76 13.89
C ARG A 153 -11.20 11.15 15.27
N TRP A 154 -11.40 11.96 16.27
CA TRP A 154 -11.67 11.46 17.64
C TRP A 154 -12.89 10.56 17.74
N ARG A 155 -13.93 10.79 16.94
CA ARG A 155 -15.10 9.90 16.84
C ARG A 155 -14.79 8.49 16.33
N ASN A 156 -13.61 8.27 15.74
CA ASN A 156 -13.18 6.95 15.28
C ASN A 156 -12.48 6.13 16.38
N LEU A 157 -12.30 6.73 17.56
CA LEU A 157 -11.65 6.10 18.70
C LEU A 157 -12.70 5.75 19.75
N GLU A 158 -12.67 4.50 20.17
CA GLU A 158 -13.60 3.97 21.17
C GLU A 158 -12.83 3.28 22.29
N VAL A 159 -13.28 3.45 23.52
CA VAL A 159 -12.75 2.72 24.69
C VAL A 159 -13.17 1.25 24.56
N ARG A 160 -12.25 0.35 24.87
CA ARG A 160 -12.52 -1.09 24.90
C ARG A 160 -11.70 -1.77 26.00
N GLY A 161 -12.38 -2.15 27.07
CA GLY A 161 -11.70 -2.67 28.28
C GLY A 161 -10.79 -1.62 28.89
N ASP A 162 -9.56 -2.02 29.16
CA ASP A 162 -8.47 -1.18 29.70
C ASP A 162 -7.71 -0.40 28.62
N ALA A 163 -8.12 -0.52 27.36
CA ALA A 163 -7.45 0.06 26.21
C ALA A 163 -8.48 0.73 25.28
N GLY A 164 -8.22 0.73 23.97
CA GLY A 164 -9.13 1.27 22.97
C GLY A 164 -8.96 0.64 21.62
N GLN A 165 -9.84 1.04 20.72
CA GLN A 165 -9.80 0.63 19.33
C GLN A 165 -9.95 1.83 18.39
N ILE A 166 -9.42 1.67 17.20
CA ILE A 166 -9.57 2.61 16.09
C ILE A 166 -10.50 1.99 15.05
N LEU A 167 -11.58 2.67 14.73
CA LEU A 167 -12.47 2.30 13.62
C LEU A 167 -11.98 2.91 12.31
N ILE A 168 -11.53 2.06 11.41
CA ILE A 168 -10.99 2.48 10.11
C ILE A 168 -12.02 2.21 9.02
N HIS A 169 -12.30 3.25 8.24
CA HIS A 169 -13.09 3.16 7.02
C HIS A 169 -12.17 2.96 5.83
N GLY A 170 -12.13 1.74 5.30
CA GLY A 170 -11.27 1.36 4.18
C GLY A 170 -11.89 1.61 2.81
N LYS A 171 -11.12 1.30 1.76
CA LYS A 171 -11.57 1.39 0.36
C LYS A 171 -12.78 0.47 0.12
N GLY A 172 -13.81 1.00 -0.55
CA GLY A 172 -15.03 0.24 -0.88
C GLY A 172 -16.00 0.06 0.28
N GLY A 173 -16.00 0.95 1.29
CA GLY A 173 -16.94 0.91 2.42
C GLY A 173 -16.62 -0.15 3.48
N ARG A 174 -15.53 -0.88 3.33
CA ARG A 174 -15.12 -1.88 4.34
C ARG A 174 -14.69 -1.19 5.62
N ARG A 175 -15.26 -1.64 6.74
CA ARG A 175 -14.89 -1.17 8.08
C ARG A 175 -14.00 -2.24 8.75
N ARG A 176 -13.03 -1.80 9.52
CA ARG A 176 -12.28 -2.67 10.43
C ARG A 176 -11.99 -1.94 11.73
N ALA A 177 -12.01 -2.69 12.84
CA ALA A 177 -11.52 -2.21 14.11
C ALA A 177 -10.07 -2.69 14.31
N VAL A 178 -9.22 -1.80 14.81
CA VAL A 178 -7.85 -2.12 15.18
C VAL A 178 -7.69 -1.83 16.66
N LEU A 179 -7.43 -2.85 17.45
CA LEU A 179 -7.17 -2.70 18.88
C LEU A 179 -5.80 -2.06 19.09
N LEU A 180 -5.72 -1.13 20.03
CA LEU A 180 -4.47 -0.54 20.47
C LEU A 180 -4.03 -1.17 21.79
N PRO A 181 -2.73 -1.39 21.98
CA PRO A 181 -2.20 -1.76 23.28
C PRO A 181 -2.51 -0.69 24.34
N PRO A 182 -2.74 -1.05 25.63
CA PRO A 182 -3.09 -0.09 26.68
C PRO A 182 -2.12 1.08 26.79
N TYR A 183 -0.81 0.83 26.67
CA TYR A 183 0.19 1.90 26.76
C TYR A 183 0.13 2.89 25.57
N VAL A 184 -0.23 2.46 24.37
CA VAL A 184 -0.42 3.36 23.21
C VAL A 184 -1.70 4.16 23.40
N TRP A 185 -2.76 3.51 23.88
CA TRP A 185 -4.02 4.17 24.18
C TRP A 185 -3.85 5.26 25.25
N GLY A 186 -3.14 4.96 26.34
CA GLY A 186 -2.84 5.90 27.39
C GLY A 186 -2.01 7.11 26.96
N GLN A 187 -1.16 6.97 25.95
CA GLN A 187 -0.43 8.09 25.36
C GLN A 187 -1.26 8.87 24.33
N LEU A 188 -2.23 8.22 23.69
CA LEU A 188 -3.07 8.82 22.66
C LEU A 188 -4.19 9.68 23.24
N THR A 189 -4.88 9.21 24.27
CA THR A 189 -6.06 9.87 24.84
C THR A 189 -5.79 11.28 25.38
N PRO A 190 -4.65 11.57 26.02
CA PRO A 190 -4.37 12.92 26.49
C PRO A 190 -4.25 13.97 25.36
N LEU A 191 -3.95 13.54 24.13
CA LEU A 191 -3.90 14.45 22.98
C LEU A 191 -5.27 15.03 22.63
N ARG A 192 -6.36 14.42 23.11
CA ARG A 192 -7.71 14.89 22.84
C ARG A 192 -8.01 16.20 23.56
N ALA A 193 -7.56 16.35 24.80
CA ALA A 193 -7.94 17.47 25.66
C ALA A 193 -9.47 17.77 25.56
N THR A 194 -9.83 18.95 25.07
CA THR A 194 -11.23 19.38 24.85
C THR A 194 -11.67 19.26 23.39
N ALA A 195 -10.91 18.56 22.54
CA ALA A 195 -11.21 18.47 21.09
C ALA A 195 -12.54 17.78 20.82
N ALA A 196 -13.33 18.36 19.92
CA ALA A 196 -14.61 17.82 19.47
C ALA A 196 -14.42 16.46 18.78
N PRO A 197 -15.48 15.61 18.72
CA PRO A 197 -15.42 14.30 18.05
C PRO A 197 -14.97 14.37 16.59
N GLU A 198 -15.30 15.45 15.90
CA GLU A 198 -14.95 15.67 14.47
C GLU A 198 -13.53 16.17 14.28
N ALA A 199 -12.86 16.62 15.32
CA ALA A 199 -11.51 17.13 15.23
C ALA A 199 -10.50 16.01 14.86
N PRO A 200 -9.44 16.34 14.10
CA PRO A 200 -8.42 15.38 13.76
C PRO A 200 -7.65 14.91 15.00
N VAL A 201 -7.31 13.64 15.07
CA VAL A 201 -6.48 13.09 16.15
C VAL A 201 -5.08 13.66 16.09
N PHE A 202 -4.51 13.75 14.90
CA PHE A 202 -3.20 14.34 14.66
C PHE A 202 -3.37 15.67 13.92
N ALA A 203 -3.50 16.73 14.69
CA ALA A 203 -3.68 18.07 14.18
C ALA A 203 -2.35 18.82 13.98
N SER A 204 -2.32 19.70 12.99
CA SER A 204 -1.28 20.73 12.83
C SER A 204 -1.47 21.84 13.88
N ARG A 205 -0.54 22.80 13.93
CA ARG A 205 -0.67 24.00 14.79
C ARG A 205 -1.93 24.84 14.49
N THR A 206 -2.45 24.72 13.26
CA THR A 206 -3.68 25.42 12.82
C THR A 206 -4.96 24.60 13.04
N GLY A 207 -4.90 23.47 13.76
CA GLY A 207 -6.05 22.59 13.99
C GLY A 207 -6.44 21.72 12.79
N LYS A 208 -5.81 21.86 11.63
CA LYS A 208 -6.07 21.04 10.45
C LYS A 208 -5.40 19.66 10.58
N PRO A 209 -5.94 18.61 9.90
CA PRO A 209 -5.29 17.30 9.86
C PRO A 209 -3.85 17.41 9.34
N LEU A 210 -2.96 16.58 9.85
CA LEU A 210 -1.62 16.44 9.24
C LEU A 210 -1.74 15.87 7.83
N GLU A 211 -1.05 16.48 6.89
CA GLU A 211 -0.95 16.01 5.52
C GLU A 211 0.05 14.85 5.40
N ARG A 212 -0.12 14.05 4.33
CA ARG A 212 0.76 12.90 4.05
C ARG A 212 2.23 13.28 3.98
N SER A 213 2.54 14.40 3.34
CA SER A 213 3.89 14.94 3.21
C SER A 213 4.50 15.28 4.57
N ARG A 214 3.71 15.86 5.48
CA ARG A 214 4.16 16.18 6.84
C ARG A 214 4.41 14.92 7.67
N ILE A 215 3.51 13.93 7.59
CA ILE A 215 3.70 12.63 8.28
C ILE A 215 4.94 11.91 7.73
N ALA A 216 5.13 11.90 6.40
CA ALA A 216 6.32 11.31 5.80
C ALA A 216 7.62 11.98 6.29
N ARG A 217 7.61 13.31 6.42
CA ARG A 217 8.75 14.07 6.98
C ARG A 217 9.01 13.69 8.45
N ILE A 218 7.97 13.62 9.29
CA ILE A 218 8.11 13.18 10.69
C ILE A 218 8.78 11.82 10.79
N VAL A 219 8.33 10.84 9.96
CA VAL A 219 8.92 9.49 9.94
C VAL A 219 10.38 9.54 9.48
N LYS A 220 10.69 10.32 8.44
CA LYS A 220 12.06 10.48 7.95
C LYS A 220 12.96 11.12 9.00
N ASP A 221 12.52 12.21 9.61
CA ASP A 221 13.28 12.92 10.64
C ASP A 221 13.52 12.01 11.87
N ALA A 222 12.53 11.22 12.27
CA ALA A 222 12.65 10.23 13.33
C ALA A 222 13.65 9.11 13.00
N SER A 223 13.66 8.61 11.76
CA SER A 223 14.62 7.61 11.33
C SER A 223 16.06 8.13 11.32
N GLN A 224 16.25 9.37 10.89
CA GLN A 224 17.56 10.03 10.92
C GLN A 224 18.07 10.23 12.35
N ARG A 225 17.20 10.69 13.28
CA ARG A 225 17.56 10.80 14.72
C ARG A 225 17.93 9.45 15.33
N ALA A 226 17.28 8.39 14.89
CA ALA A 226 17.59 7.04 15.31
C ALA A 226 18.86 6.43 14.66
N GLY A 227 19.54 7.18 13.79
CA GLY A 227 20.75 6.70 13.11
C GLY A 227 20.49 5.64 12.05
N ILE A 228 19.26 5.56 11.51
CA ILE A 228 18.91 4.58 10.48
C ILE A 228 19.31 5.13 9.12
N ALA A 229 20.28 4.47 8.46
CA ALA A 229 20.81 4.91 7.16
C ALA A 229 19.80 4.81 6.00
N ALA A 230 18.82 3.90 6.11
CA ALA A 230 17.82 3.68 5.09
C ALA A 230 16.81 4.84 5.01
N ASN A 231 16.28 5.10 3.81
CA ASN A 231 15.22 6.09 3.60
C ASN A 231 13.86 5.54 4.04
N VAL A 232 13.60 5.56 5.35
CA VAL A 232 12.39 5.00 5.96
C VAL A 232 11.16 5.79 5.56
N SER A 233 10.15 5.09 5.06
CA SER A 233 8.82 5.65 4.77
C SER A 233 7.76 5.17 5.77
N THR A 234 6.61 5.82 5.80
CA THR A 234 5.46 5.39 6.62
C THR A 234 5.04 3.93 6.33
N HIS A 235 5.29 3.47 5.11
CA HIS A 235 4.94 2.09 4.71
C HIS A 235 5.85 1.05 5.37
N TRP A 236 7.09 1.42 5.66
CA TRP A 236 8.04 0.54 6.36
C TRP A 236 7.60 0.25 7.80
N LEU A 237 7.04 1.23 8.51
CA LEU A 237 6.46 0.99 9.85
C LEU A 237 5.30 -0.02 9.81
N ARG A 238 4.50 0.03 8.74
CA ARG A 238 3.44 -0.95 8.53
C ARG A 238 3.98 -2.33 8.14
N HIS A 239 5.08 -2.41 7.37
CA HIS A 239 5.79 -3.65 7.09
C HIS A 239 6.38 -4.24 8.36
N ALA A 240 7.04 -3.42 9.18
CA ALA A 240 7.57 -3.81 10.47
C ALA A 240 6.46 -4.34 11.40
N HIS A 241 5.30 -3.66 11.48
CA HIS A 241 4.14 -4.18 12.22
C HIS A 241 3.76 -5.60 11.77
N ALA A 242 3.61 -5.82 10.46
CA ALA A 242 3.20 -7.12 9.93
C ALA A 242 4.20 -8.22 10.27
N SER A 243 5.49 -7.97 10.00
CA SER A 243 6.55 -8.93 10.26
C SER A 243 6.68 -9.23 11.75
N HIS A 244 6.82 -8.19 12.58
CA HIS A 244 7.00 -8.37 14.02
C HIS A 244 5.80 -9.02 14.72
N ALA A 245 4.56 -8.74 14.24
CA ALA A 245 3.38 -9.44 14.77
C ALA A 245 3.41 -10.93 14.43
N LEU A 246 3.72 -11.27 13.18
CA LEU A 246 3.89 -12.67 12.77
C LEU A 246 5.05 -13.35 13.52
N ASP A 247 6.18 -12.65 13.71
CA ASP A 247 7.35 -13.16 14.45
C ASP A 247 7.03 -13.48 15.91
N ARG A 248 6.04 -12.81 16.47
CA ARG A 248 5.50 -13.09 17.82
C ARG A 248 4.36 -14.09 17.83
N GLY A 249 4.12 -14.80 16.73
CA GLY A 249 3.12 -15.85 16.64
C GLY A 249 1.70 -15.39 16.35
N ALA A 250 1.48 -14.11 15.99
CA ALA A 250 0.14 -13.67 15.61
C ALA A 250 -0.37 -14.45 14.38
N PRO A 251 -1.60 -14.98 14.42
CA PRO A 251 -2.17 -15.68 13.26
C PRO A 251 -2.23 -14.77 12.02
N ILE A 252 -1.85 -15.30 10.87
CA ILE A 252 -1.79 -14.53 9.60
C ILE A 252 -3.11 -13.85 9.26
N HIS A 253 -4.25 -14.51 9.51
CA HIS A 253 -5.57 -13.94 9.27
C HIS A 253 -5.87 -12.73 10.15
N LEU A 254 -5.36 -12.73 11.40
CA LEU A 254 -5.47 -11.59 12.30
C LEU A 254 -4.64 -10.41 11.80
N VAL A 255 -3.40 -10.64 11.37
CA VAL A 255 -2.54 -9.61 10.77
C VAL A 255 -3.17 -9.07 9.49
N GLN A 256 -3.72 -9.95 8.64
CA GLN A 256 -4.45 -9.57 7.43
C GLN A 256 -5.66 -8.66 7.76
N ALA A 257 -6.47 -9.04 8.73
CA ALA A 257 -7.64 -8.27 9.15
C ALA A 257 -7.22 -6.90 9.71
N THR A 258 -6.22 -6.85 10.60
CA THR A 258 -5.68 -5.61 11.17
C THR A 258 -5.18 -4.67 10.07
N LEU A 259 -4.43 -5.19 9.11
CA LEU A 259 -3.91 -4.39 8.00
C LEU A 259 -4.99 -4.05 6.95
N GLY A 260 -6.09 -4.78 6.89
CA GLY A 260 -7.12 -4.63 5.87
C GLY A 260 -6.59 -4.97 4.48
N HIS A 261 -5.87 -6.09 4.36
CA HIS A 261 -5.45 -6.63 3.07
C HIS A 261 -6.61 -7.40 2.43
N GLY A 262 -6.93 -7.09 1.18
CA GLY A 262 -8.01 -7.74 0.44
C GLY A 262 -7.70 -9.18 0.04
N SER A 263 -6.43 -9.61 0.14
CA SER A 263 -5.97 -10.97 -0.19
C SER A 263 -4.93 -11.43 0.82
N VAL A 264 -5.01 -12.70 1.20
CA VAL A 264 -4.02 -13.37 2.07
C VAL A 264 -2.64 -13.34 1.40
N ALA A 265 -2.55 -13.50 0.09
CA ALA A 265 -1.30 -13.44 -0.67
C ALA A 265 -0.49 -12.16 -0.42
N THR A 266 -1.14 -11.03 -0.10
CA THR A 266 -0.44 -9.80 0.28
C THR A 266 0.22 -9.92 1.66
N THR A 267 -0.38 -10.67 2.58
CA THR A 267 0.15 -10.88 3.94
C THR A 267 1.15 -12.03 3.98
N SER A 268 0.96 -13.06 3.14
CA SER A 268 1.88 -14.22 3.04
C SER A 268 3.29 -13.82 2.63
N ARG A 269 3.47 -12.67 1.96
CA ARG A 269 4.79 -12.12 1.62
C ARG A 269 5.68 -11.89 2.84
N TYR A 270 5.11 -11.73 4.03
CA TYR A 270 5.85 -11.57 5.28
C TYR A 270 6.28 -12.90 5.91
N LEU A 271 5.71 -14.03 5.47
CA LEU A 271 6.05 -15.37 5.99
C LEU A 271 7.39 -15.88 5.46
N HIS A 272 7.82 -15.42 4.28
CA HIS A 272 9.07 -15.87 3.66
C HIS A 272 10.34 -15.36 4.37
N ALA A 273 10.18 -14.51 5.39
CA ALA A 273 11.28 -14.03 6.21
C ALA A 273 11.65 -14.96 7.40
N ARG A 274 11.03 -16.14 7.52
CA ARG A 274 11.24 -17.06 8.64
C ARG A 274 11.90 -18.37 8.20
N PRO A 275 13.24 -18.46 8.15
CA PRO A 275 13.91 -19.72 7.77
C PRO A 275 13.85 -20.82 8.81
N GLY A 276 13.31 -20.59 10.01
CA GLY A 276 13.38 -21.53 11.13
C GLY A 276 12.04 -22.03 11.68
N ASP A 277 10.90 -21.77 11.04
CA ASP A 277 9.59 -22.18 11.55
C ASP A 277 8.94 -23.28 10.68
N SER A 278 8.36 -24.29 11.32
CA SER A 278 7.68 -25.40 10.67
C SER A 278 6.34 -25.68 11.35
N SER A 279 5.32 -25.98 10.54
CA SER A 279 4.01 -26.42 11.04
C SER A 279 4.10 -27.69 11.91
N ALA A 280 5.18 -28.49 11.78
CA ALA A 280 5.43 -29.66 12.62
C ALA A 280 5.51 -29.31 14.12
N ARG A 281 5.94 -28.10 14.49
CA ARG A 281 5.97 -27.65 15.91
C ARG A 281 4.60 -27.65 16.57
N PHE A 282 3.54 -27.42 15.81
CA PHE A 282 2.16 -27.43 16.31
C PHE A 282 1.56 -28.83 16.44
N LEU A 283 2.28 -29.85 15.98
CA LEU A 283 1.88 -31.25 16.09
C LEU A 283 2.66 -32.01 17.14
N ALA A 284 3.66 -31.39 17.76
CA ALA A 284 4.56 -32.05 18.72
C ALA A 284 3.82 -32.73 19.89
N ASP A 285 2.79 -32.05 20.44
CA ASP A 285 2.01 -32.57 21.57
C ASP A 285 0.94 -33.60 21.17
N SER A 286 0.69 -33.79 19.86
CA SER A 286 -0.31 -34.71 19.31
C SER A 286 0.29 -36.05 18.90
N LEU A 287 1.61 -36.19 18.94
CA LEU A 287 2.30 -37.44 18.54
C LEU A 287 2.47 -38.37 19.74
N PRO A 288 2.29 -39.71 19.55
CA PRO A 288 2.33 -40.68 20.64
C PRO A 288 3.74 -40.93 21.22
N PHE A 289 4.72 -40.15 20.78
CA PHE A 289 6.09 -40.20 21.30
C PHE A 289 6.26 -39.21 22.45
N ALA A 290 5.61 -39.45 23.58
CA ALA A 290 5.85 -38.68 24.78
C ALA A 290 7.32 -38.78 25.17
N VAL A 291 8.03 -37.65 25.16
CA VAL A 291 9.38 -37.60 25.74
C VAL A 291 9.24 -37.88 27.23
N ALA A 292 9.73 -39.03 27.67
CA ALA A 292 9.87 -39.30 29.10
C ALA A 292 10.67 -38.15 29.74
N LYS A 293 10.08 -37.52 30.75
CA LYS A 293 10.73 -36.48 31.56
C LYS A 293 11.85 -37.08 32.38
#